data_b4b926d1f0c0733b07163360e205a934
#
_entry.id   b4b926d1f0c0733b07163360e205a934
#
_cell.length_a   1.000
_cell.length_b   1.000
_cell.length_c   1.000
_cell.angle_alpha   90.00
_cell.angle_beta   90.00
_cell.angle_gamma   90.00
#
_symmetry.space_group_name_H-M   'P 1'
#
loop_
_entity.id
_entity.type
_entity.pdbx_description
1 polymer ?
#
loop_
_entity_poly.entity_id
_entity_poly.type
_entity_poly.pdbx_seq_one_letter_code
_entity_poly.pdbx_strand_id
1 'polypeptide(L)'
;MIYTVTLNPSIDYIIHLDHLDIGGVNRISKDFKLPGGKGINVSRILNQLDISTTALGFTGGFTGRFITDWLDQEGIQTDFIEVNDDSRINVKLKAEKETEMNGDGPYIDAAQADLLLEQYDHFTADDLVVLSGSRPKSLGDRYYQQMIQKLAGKNIPFVIDTTGADLKAALPYKPLLVKPNHHELGDLFGVQLETVADMIPYGKLLLEEGPQFVIISLAGDGALLFSQEGTYHGQAPKGKVKNSVGAGDSMVAGFVGTYSQTQNPLEAFKFSIACGSATAFSDDLAKRPDIDALLSDIQIKKIDGVETYEDQ
;
A
#
# COMPACT_ATOMS: atom_id res chain seq x y z
N MET A 1 11.48 10.10 -11.10
CA MET A 1 11.38 8.63 -10.93
C MET A 1 10.50 8.31 -9.71
N ILE A 2 9.80 7.15 -9.69
CA ILE A 2 9.10 6.70 -8.47
C ILE A 2 9.90 5.55 -7.84
N TYR A 3 10.26 5.69 -6.58
CA TYR A 3 10.91 4.64 -5.78
C TYR A 3 9.91 4.07 -4.79
N THR A 4 9.80 2.75 -4.70
CA THR A 4 8.97 2.08 -3.70
C THR A 4 9.85 1.38 -2.69
N VAL A 5 9.60 1.56 -1.41
CA VAL A 5 10.41 0.96 -0.35
C VAL A 5 9.60 -0.08 0.40
N THR A 6 10.11 -1.31 0.41
CA THR A 6 9.57 -2.43 1.19
C THR A 6 10.65 -2.91 2.16
N LEU A 7 10.54 -2.50 3.43
CA LEU A 7 11.56 -2.86 4.43
C LEU A 7 11.51 -4.35 4.82
N ASN A 8 10.37 -5.00 4.63
CA ASN A 8 10.14 -6.38 5.05
C ASN A 8 9.36 -7.18 3.99
N PRO A 9 9.94 -7.37 2.79
CA PRO A 9 9.31 -8.13 1.72
C PRO A 9 9.11 -9.60 2.13
N SER A 10 8.21 -10.28 1.42
CA SER A 10 7.85 -11.67 1.71
C SER A 10 7.62 -12.47 0.43
N ILE A 11 7.66 -13.79 0.57
CA ILE A 11 6.86 -14.66 -0.29
C ILE A 11 5.50 -14.81 0.38
N ASP A 12 4.43 -14.44 -0.29
CA ASP A 12 3.08 -14.73 0.17
C ASP A 12 2.67 -16.08 -0.39
N TYR A 13 2.64 -17.09 0.49
CA TYR A 13 2.26 -18.46 0.16
C TYR A 13 0.78 -18.65 0.46
N ILE A 14 -0.04 -18.62 -0.59
CA ILE A 14 -1.50 -18.75 -0.52
C ILE A 14 -1.86 -20.21 -0.70
N ILE A 15 -2.54 -20.79 0.28
CA ILE A 15 -2.91 -22.21 0.35
C ILE A 15 -4.42 -22.31 0.40
N HIS A 16 -5.00 -23.12 -0.50
CA HIS A 16 -6.42 -23.45 -0.48
C HIS A 16 -6.62 -24.87 0.07
N LEU A 17 -7.51 -24.97 1.04
CA LEU A 17 -7.97 -26.22 1.64
C LEU A 17 -9.50 -26.26 1.61
N ASP A 18 -10.08 -27.43 1.41
CA ASP A 18 -11.54 -27.62 1.54
C ASP A 18 -11.95 -27.52 3.02
N HIS A 19 -11.10 -28.03 3.92
CA HIS A 19 -11.28 -28.02 5.36
C HIS A 19 -9.90 -28.01 6.06
N LEU A 20 -9.80 -27.30 7.19
CA LEU A 20 -8.61 -27.30 8.04
C LEU A 20 -8.81 -28.23 9.24
N ASP A 21 -8.11 -29.37 9.23
CA ASP A 21 -8.03 -30.29 10.37
C ASP A 21 -6.81 -29.94 11.25
N ILE A 22 -7.05 -29.30 12.38
CA ILE A 22 -5.99 -28.92 13.32
C ILE A 22 -5.49 -30.15 14.06
N GLY A 23 -4.19 -30.43 13.90
CA GLY A 23 -3.53 -31.63 14.47
C GLY A 23 -3.54 -32.84 13.54
N GLY A 24 -4.24 -32.76 12.42
CA GLY A 24 -4.30 -33.76 11.36
C GLY A 24 -3.37 -33.47 10.17
N VAL A 25 -3.45 -34.34 9.15
CA VAL A 25 -2.76 -34.16 7.88
C VAL A 25 -3.70 -33.50 6.88
N ASN A 26 -3.41 -32.26 6.52
CA ASN A 26 -4.17 -31.52 5.52
C ASN A 26 -3.52 -31.67 4.13
N ARG A 27 -4.34 -31.83 3.10
CA ARG A 27 -3.88 -31.88 1.70
C ARG A 27 -4.27 -30.60 0.99
N ILE A 28 -3.27 -29.93 0.42
CA ILE A 28 -3.45 -28.68 -0.35
C ILE A 28 -4.16 -29.01 -1.67
N SER A 29 -5.29 -28.39 -1.93
CA SER A 29 -6.02 -28.51 -3.20
C SER A 29 -5.44 -27.60 -4.29
N LYS A 30 -4.99 -26.38 -3.90
CA LYS A 30 -4.40 -25.39 -4.79
C LYS A 30 -3.47 -24.48 -3.99
N ASP A 31 -2.36 -24.06 -4.58
CA ASP A 31 -1.47 -23.10 -3.95
C ASP A 31 -0.86 -22.10 -4.94
N PHE A 32 -0.45 -20.95 -4.40
CA PHE A 32 0.29 -19.91 -5.12
C PHE A 32 1.42 -19.37 -4.26
N LYS A 33 2.47 -18.93 -4.90
CA LYS A 33 3.57 -18.21 -4.29
C LYS A 33 3.73 -16.91 -5.06
N LEU A 34 3.50 -15.79 -4.39
CA LEU A 34 3.56 -14.46 -4.98
C LEU A 34 4.58 -13.60 -4.22
N PRO A 35 5.28 -12.69 -4.90
CA PRO A 35 6.08 -11.70 -4.20
C PRO A 35 5.15 -10.79 -3.40
N GLY A 36 5.42 -10.64 -2.11
CA GLY A 36 4.63 -9.86 -1.19
C GLY A 36 5.42 -8.70 -0.60
N GLY A 37 4.66 -7.76 -0.05
CA GLY A 37 5.15 -6.51 0.52
C GLY A 37 4.50 -5.31 -0.16
N LYS A 38 4.01 -4.37 0.67
CA LYS A 38 3.19 -3.25 0.17
C LYS A 38 3.87 -2.44 -0.94
N GLY A 39 5.14 -2.05 -0.77
CA GLY A 39 5.88 -1.31 -1.79
C GLY A 39 6.10 -2.12 -3.07
N ILE A 40 6.33 -3.43 -2.97
CA ILE A 40 6.41 -4.34 -4.12
C ILE A 40 5.07 -4.36 -4.87
N ASN A 41 3.95 -4.46 -4.16
CA ASN A 41 2.62 -4.41 -4.77
C ASN A 41 2.39 -3.07 -5.49
N VAL A 42 2.82 -1.96 -4.89
CA VAL A 42 2.79 -0.64 -5.53
C VAL A 42 3.60 -0.62 -6.83
N SER A 43 4.84 -1.13 -6.83
CA SER A 43 5.67 -1.22 -8.05
C SER A 43 5.01 -2.08 -9.13
N ARG A 44 4.44 -3.22 -8.78
CA ARG A 44 3.78 -4.12 -9.72
C ARG A 44 2.57 -3.46 -10.40
N ILE A 45 1.77 -2.70 -9.65
CA ILE A 45 0.64 -1.94 -10.22
C ILE A 45 1.11 -0.74 -11.04
N LEU A 46 2.13 0.01 -10.59
CA LEU A 46 2.72 1.09 -11.39
C LEU A 46 3.21 0.57 -12.75
N ASN A 47 3.83 -0.60 -12.77
CA ASN A 47 4.23 -1.27 -14.00
C ASN A 47 3.04 -1.61 -14.92
N GLN A 48 1.89 -2.02 -14.38
CA GLN A 48 0.66 -2.21 -15.16
C GLN A 48 0.12 -0.89 -15.74
N LEU A 49 0.46 0.24 -15.13
CA LEU A 49 0.10 1.58 -15.59
C LEU A 49 1.15 2.19 -16.55
N ASP A 50 2.15 1.43 -16.98
CA ASP A 50 3.28 1.86 -17.82
C ASP A 50 4.13 2.95 -17.15
N ILE A 51 4.24 2.92 -15.83
CA ILE A 51 5.02 3.88 -15.04
C ILE A 51 6.25 3.18 -14.49
N SER A 52 7.43 3.67 -14.90
CA SER A 52 8.71 3.14 -14.43
C SER A 52 8.92 3.39 -12.95
N THR A 53 9.38 2.36 -12.23
CA THR A 53 9.65 2.40 -10.80
C THR A 53 10.90 1.59 -10.48
N THR A 54 11.55 1.90 -9.37
CA THR A 54 12.61 1.09 -8.78
C THR A 54 12.18 0.64 -7.39
N ALA A 55 12.17 -0.67 -7.16
CA ALA A 55 11.84 -1.25 -5.86
C ALA A 55 13.10 -1.34 -4.99
N LEU A 56 13.01 -0.80 -3.78
CA LEU A 56 14.07 -0.74 -2.78
C LEU A 56 13.66 -1.46 -1.50
N GLY A 57 14.61 -1.76 -0.64
CA GLY A 57 14.42 -2.38 0.65
C GLY A 57 15.46 -3.46 0.91
N PHE A 58 15.08 -4.53 1.61
CA PHE A 58 16.00 -5.59 2.00
C PHE A 58 15.49 -6.94 1.51
N THR A 59 16.37 -7.70 0.84
CA THR A 59 16.08 -9.09 0.43
C THR A 59 17.25 -9.99 0.80
N GLY A 60 16.98 -11.26 1.11
CA GLY A 60 18.05 -12.21 1.39
C GLY A 60 17.65 -13.65 1.19
N GLY A 61 18.66 -14.50 1.00
CA GLY A 61 18.54 -15.93 0.84
C GLY A 61 17.79 -16.37 -0.43
N PHE A 62 17.29 -17.60 -0.44
CA PHE A 62 16.57 -18.12 -1.61
C PHE A 62 15.22 -17.46 -1.80
N THR A 63 14.58 -17.01 -0.73
CA THR A 63 13.29 -16.30 -0.77
C THR A 63 13.44 -14.89 -1.32
N GLY A 64 14.54 -14.20 -0.98
CA GLY A 64 14.89 -12.92 -1.59
C GLY A 64 15.13 -13.03 -3.10
N ARG A 65 15.87 -14.06 -3.53
CA ARG A 65 16.07 -14.35 -4.97
C ARG A 65 14.74 -14.62 -5.69
N PHE A 66 13.83 -15.38 -5.08
CA PHE A 66 12.50 -15.58 -5.66
C PHE A 66 11.79 -14.25 -5.93
N ILE A 67 11.86 -13.31 -4.98
CA ILE A 67 11.22 -11.99 -5.10
C ILE A 67 11.88 -11.17 -6.22
N THR A 68 13.21 -11.08 -6.23
CA THR A 68 13.94 -10.30 -7.23
C THR A 68 13.78 -10.87 -8.64
N ASP A 69 13.88 -12.20 -8.81
CA ASP A 69 13.69 -12.87 -10.09
C ASP A 69 12.27 -12.64 -10.65
N TRP A 70 11.26 -12.64 -9.76
CA TRP A 70 9.88 -12.36 -10.16
C TRP A 70 9.71 -10.94 -10.68
N LEU A 71 10.25 -9.95 -9.96
CA LEU A 71 10.18 -8.54 -10.36
C LEU A 71 10.94 -8.27 -11.66
N ASP A 72 12.10 -8.91 -11.84
CA ASP A 72 12.86 -8.84 -13.09
C ASP A 72 12.07 -9.41 -14.28
N GLN A 73 11.39 -10.55 -14.11
CA GLN A 73 10.51 -11.12 -15.13
C GLN A 73 9.32 -10.22 -15.47
N GLU A 74 8.82 -9.44 -14.52
CA GLU A 74 7.80 -8.41 -14.77
C GLU A 74 8.41 -7.12 -15.35
N GLY A 75 9.73 -7.00 -15.52
CA GLY A 75 10.44 -5.82 -16.05
C GLY A 75 10.53 -4.67 -15.04
N ILE A 76 10.38 -4.93 -13.75
CA ILE A 76 10.49 -3.95 -12.68
C ILE A 76 11.93 -3.86 -12.21
N GLN A 77 12.49 -2.65 -12.20
CA GLN A 77 13.83 -2.41 -11.69
C GLN A 77 13.88 -2.60 -10.17
N THR A 78 14.94 -3.23 -9.70
CA THR A 78 15.18 -3.46 -8.27
C THR A 78 16.57 -2.96 -7.86
N ASP A 79 16.67 -2.38 -6.67
CA ASP A 79 17.94 -2.01 -6.04
C ASP A 79 17.85 -2.33 -4.52
N PHE A 80 17.59 -3.60 -4.22
CA PHE A 80 17.51 -4.11 -2.85
C PHE A 80 18.90 -4.26 -2.22
N ILE A 81 18.98 -3.94 -0.94
CA ILE A 81 20.13 -4.29 -0.11
C ILE A 81 20.04 -5.78 0.24
N GLU A 82 21.09 -6.54 -0.11
CA GLU A 82 21.16 -7.95 0.21
C GLU A 82 21.47 -8.15 1.71
N VAL A 83 20.70 -9.00 2.39
CA VAL A 83 20.89 -9.38 3.79
C VAL A 83 21.19 -10.86 3.94
N ASN A 84 21.81 -11.25 5.08
CA ASN A 84 22.29 -12.60 5.27
C ASN A 84 21.17 -13.62 5.51
N ASP A 85 20.10 -13.20 6.21
CA ASP A 85 18.97 -14.07 6.53
C ASP A 85 17.99 -14.13 5.36
N ASP A 86 17.21 -15.20 5.28
CA ASP A 86 16.15 -15.34 4.28
C ASP A 86 15.05 -14.27 4.47
N SER A 87 14.58 -13.70 3.38
CA SER A 87 13.32 -12.93 3.38
C SER A 87 12.17 -13.80 3.89
N ARG A 88 11.22 -13.21 4.61
CA ARG A 88 10.15 -13.96 5.25
C ARG A 88 9.19 -14.63 4.26
N ILE A 89 8.51 -15.67 4.74
CA ILE A 89 7.35 -16.26 4.08
C ILE A 89 6.13 -15.98 4.96
N ASN A 90 5.09 -15.43 4.36
CA ASN A 90 3.76 -15.34 4.95
C ASN A 90 2.90 -16.46 4.38
N VAL A 91 2.13 -17.12 5.23
CA VAL A 91 1.18 -18.15 4.80
C VAL A 91 -0.23 -17.59 4.93
N LYS A 92 -0.98 -17.61 3.81
CA LYS A 92 -2.38 -17.21 3.74
C LYS A 92 -3.23 -18.45 3.47
N LEU A 93 -3.86 -18.94 4.50
CA LEU A 93 -4.65 -20.17 4.45
C LEU A 93 -6.10 -19.82 4.16
N LYS A 94 -6.58 -20.23 3.00
CA LYS A 94 -7.96 -20.09 2.53
C LYS A 94 -8.69 -21.41 2.76
N ALA A 95 -9.47 -21.48 3.84
CA ALA A 95 -10.37 -22.59 4.18
C ALA A 95 -11.76 -22.01 4.49
N GLU A 96 -12.54 -22.61 5.40
CA GLU A 96 -13.83 -22.04 5.85
C GLU A 96 -13.65 -20.63 6.46
N LYS A 97 -12.49 -20.38 7.05
CA LYS A 97 -12.06 -19.07 7.53
C LYS A 97 -10.67 -18.79 6.97
N GLU A 98 -10.45 -17.57 6.56
CA GLU A 98 -9.13 -17.11 6.19
C GLU A 98 -8.25 -16.95 7.45
N THR A 99 -7.03 -17.49 7.37
CA THR A 99 -6.04 -17.40 8.45
C THR A 99 -4.70 -16.99 7.88
N GLU A 100 -4.10 -15.98 8.48
CA GLU A 100 -2.77 -15.49 8.08
C GLU A 100 -1.73 -15.80 9.15
N MET A 101 -0.58 -16.29 8.71
CA MET A 101 0.61 -16.49 9.53
C MET A 101 1.74 -15.68 8.90
N ASN A 102 2.14 -14.60 9.56
CA ASN A 102 3.12 -13.66 9.06
C ASN A 102 4.47 -13.83 9.76
N GLY A 103 5.53 -14.04 8.98
CA GLY A 103 6.90 -14.14 9.48
C GLY A 103 7.44 -12.78 9.96
N ASP A 104 8.38 -12.80 10.93
CA ASP A 104 9.00 -11.57 11.47
C ASP A 104 9.92 -10.86 10.46
N GLY A 105 10.54 -11.62 9.54
CA GLY A 105 11.52 -11.13 8.57
C GLY A 105 12.97 -11.29 9.02
N PRO A 106 13.94 -10.92 8.13
CA PRO A 106 15.35 -11.09 8.37
C PRO A 106 15.90 -10.15 9.44
N TYR A 107 17.02 -10.52 10.04
CA TYR A 107 17.83 -9.59 10.82
C TYR A 107 18.60 -8.67 9.88
N ILE A 108 18.48 -7.37 10.08
CA ILE A 108 19.16 -6.32 9.33
C ILE A 108 20.12 -5.64 10.30
N ASP A 109 21.42 -5.67 10.01
CA ASP A 109 22.42 -4.99 10.80
C ASP A 109 22.49 -3.47 10.47
N ALA A 110 23.25 -2.73 11.29
CA ALA A 110 23.34 -1.28 11.14
C ALA A 110 23.98 -0.86 9.80
N ALA A 111 24.98 -1.61 9.32
CA ALA A 111 25.65 -1.29 8.06
C ALA A 111 24.72 -1.49 6.87
N GLN A 112 23.93 -2.57 6.88
CA GLN A 112 22.90 -2.81 5.86
C GLN A 112 21.80 -1.75 5.90
N ALA A 113 21.36 -1.34 7.10
CA ALA A 113 20.40 -0.26 7.27
C ALA A 113 20.93 1.08 6.73
N ASP A 114 22.20 1.39 6.99
CA ASP A 114 22.84 2.62 6.48
C ASP A 114 22.95 2.62 4.94
N LEU A 115 23.24 1.47 4.31
CA LEU A 115 23.30 1.35 2.85
C LEU A 115 21.97 1.75 2.17
N LEU A 116 20.81 1.36 2.74
CA LEU A 116 19.52 1.81 2.19
C LEU A 116 19.32 3.32 2.33
N LEU A 117 19.76 3.91 3.44
CA LEU A 117 19.71 5.35 3.63
C LEU A 117 20.67 6.09 2.68
N GLU A 118 21.83 5.53 2.35
CA GLU A 118 22.78 6.09 1.39
C GLU A 118 22.21 6.14 -0.04
N GLN A 119 21.35 5.21 -0.45
CA GLN A 119 20.68 5.26 -1.75
C GLN A 119 19.91 6.58 -1.94
N TYR A 120 19.36 7.16 -0.87
CA TYR A 120 18.61 8.42 -0.92
C TYR A 120 19.49 9.64 -1.23
N ASP A 121 20.82 9.51 -1.15
CA ASP A 121 21.75 10.59 -1.51
C ASP A 121 21.72 10.90 -3.01
N HIS A 122 21.33 9.93 -3.82
CA HIS A 122 21.20 10.08 -5.27
C HIS A 122 19.81 10.61 -5.71
N PHE A 123 18.82 10.69 -4.82
CA PHE A 123 17.49 11.16 -5.16
C PHE A 123 17.43 12.68 -5.21
N THR A 124 16.51 13.19 -6.02
CA THR A 124 16.27 14.62 -6.27
C THR A 124 14.85 15.01 -5.95
N ALA A 125 14.55 16.30 -5.92
CA ALA A 125 13.19 16.79 -5.69
C ALA A 125 12.17 16.42 -6.80
N ASP A 126 12.65 15.94 -7.96
CA ASP A 126 11.80 15.45 -9.05
C ASP A 126 11.41 13.98 -8.87
N ASP A 127 11.97 13.32 -7.87
CA ASP A 127 11.66 11.94 -7.53
C ASP A 127 10.52 11.88 -6.51
N LEU A 128 9.87 10.71 -6.43
CA LEU A 128 8.82 10.44 -5.45
C LEU A 128 9.13 9.11 -4.76
N VAL A 129 9.05 9.08 -3.43
CA VAL A 129 9.31 7.86 -2.65
C VAL A 129 8.05 7.37 -1.98
N VAL A 130 7.69 6.11 -2.20
CA VAL A 130 6.57 5.44 -1.53
C VAL A 130 7.11 4.55 -0.43
N LEU A 131 6.89 4.95 0.81
CA LEU A 131 7.25 4.21 2.03
C LEU A 131 6.05 3.39 2.48
N SER A 132 6.14 2.06 2.43
CA SER A 132 4.97 1.22 2.70
C SER A 132 5.30 -0.04 3.49
N GLY A 133 4.36 -0.44 4.35
CA GLY A 133 4.37 -1.71 5.07
C GLY A 133 5.09 -1.67 6.41
N SER A 134 5.30 -2.85 6.97
CA SER A 134 5.99 -3.04 8.26
C SER A 134 7.51 -3.06 8.08
N ARG A 135 8.22 -2.80 9.16
CA ARG A 135 9.68 -2.96 9.26
C ARG A 135 10.03 -4.20 10.09
N PRO A 136 11.16 -4.86 9.81
CA PRO A 136 11.71 -5.86 10.72
C PRO A 136 12.06 -5.26 12.08
N LYS A 137 11.93 -6.03 13.14
CA LYS A 137 12.21 -5.58 14.51
C LYS A 137 13.65 -5.07 14.70
N SER A 138 14.61 -5.61 13.94
CA SER A 138 16.02 -5.24 13.97
C SER A 138 16.29 -3.79 13.55
N LEU A 139 15.45 -3.17 12.72
CA LEU A 139 15.63 -1.78 12.29
C LEU A 139 15.29 -0.72 13.35
N GLY A 140 14.74 -1.11 14.50
CA GLY A 140 14.38 -0.19 15.57
C GLY A 140 13.23 0.75 15.21
N ASP A 141 12.68 1.44 16.24
CA ASP A 141 11.43 2.19 16.12
C ASP A 141 11.55 3.51 15.36
N ARG A 142 12.74 4.02 15.14
CA ARG A 142 12.95 5.32 14.50
C ARG A 142 13.42 5.23 13.05
N TYR A 143 13.49 4.03 12.46
CA TYR A 143 14.05 3.89 11.12
C TYR A 143 13.20 4.60 10.04
N TYR A 144 11.87 4.46 10.09
CA TYR A 144 10.98 5.25 9.23
C TYR A 144 11.21 6.75 9.37
N GLN A 145 11.37 7.24 10.60
CA GLN A 145 11.63 8.66 10.85
C GLN A 145 12.97 9.11 10.26
N GLN A 146 14.03 8.29 10.33
CA GLN A 146 15.33 8.61 9.70
C GLN A 146 15.20 8.74 8.18
N MET A 147 14.48 7.80 7.54
CA MET A 147 14.19 7.85 6.11
C MET A 147 13.45 9.14 5.73
N ILE A 148 12.37 9.46 6.44
CA ILE A 148 11.54 10.64 6.22
C ILE A 148 12.34 11.93 6.41
N GLN A 149 13.17 12.02 7.45
CA GLN A 149 14.02 13.19 7.69
C GLN A 149 15.00 13.42 6.55
N LYS A 150 15.58 12.35 6.00
CA LYS A 150 16.49 12.42 4.85
C LYS A 150 15.77 12.91 3.59
N LEU A 151 14.57 12.40 3.31
CA LEU A 151 13.74 12.86 2.20
C LEU A 151 13.32 14.32 2.35
N ALA A 152 12.82 14.69 3.53
CA ALA A 152 12.39 16.06 3.83
C ALA A 152 13.55 17.06 3.74
N GLY A 153 14.75 16.69 4.22
CA GLY A 153 15.95 17.52 4.12
C GLY A 153 16.38 17.85 2.69
N LYS A 154 15.93 17.03 1.71
CA LYS A 154 16.19 17.22 0.27
C LYS A 154 14.95 17.71 -0.49
N ASN A 155 13.84 17.99 0.19
CA ASN A 155 12.54 18.34 -0.40
C ASN A 155 12.02 17.28 -1.39
N ILE A 156 12.31 16.01 -1.14
CA ILE A 156 11.81 14.91 -1.95
C ILE A 156 10.39 14.56 -1.47
N PRO A 157 9.37 14.63 -2.34
CA PRO A 157 8.03 14.24 -1.98
C PRO A 157 7.97 12.74 -1.64
N PHE A 158 7.17 12.41 -0.63
CA PHE A 158 6.99 11.01 -0.23
C PHE A 158 5.54 10.69 0.11
N VAL A 159 5.19 9.44 -0.05
CA VAL A 159 3.93 8.82 0.38
C VAL A 159 4.24 7.87 1.53
N ILE A 160 3.34 7.79 2.50
CA ILE A 160 3.48 6.81 3.57
C ILE A 160 2.19 6.00 3.75
N ASP A 161 2.32 4.67 3.67
CA ASP A 161 1.25 3.70 3.92
C ASP A 161 1.68 2.72 5.02
N THR A 162 1.65 3.23 6.24
CA THR A 162 1.92 2.50 7.49
C THR A 162 0.90 2.91 8.55
N THR A 163 0.98 2.32 9.73
CA THR A 163 -0.01 2.52 10.81
C THR A 163 0.64 3.01 12.10
N GLY A 164 -0.17 3.43 13.05
CA GLY A 164 0.24 3.70 14.42
C GLY A 164 1.26 4.83 14.56
N ALA A 165 2.32 4.57 15.33
CA ALA A 165 3.33 5.56 15.68
C ALA A 165 4.15 6.04 14.47
N ASP A 166 4.45 5.16 13.51
CA ASP A 166 5.22 5.50 12.33
C ASP A 166 4.45 6.48 11.43
N LEU A 167 3.13 6.28 11.27
CA LEU A 167 2.27 7.23 10.55
C LEU A 167 2.24 8.59 11.26
N LYS A 168 1.96 8.61 12.58
CA LYS A 168 1.94 9.87 13.36
C LYS A 168 3.24 10.64 13.26
N ALA A 169 4.38 9.96 13.31
CA ALA A 169 5.70 10.58 13.21
C ALA A 169 5.97 11.18 11.81
N ALA A 170 5.28 10.71 10.78
CA ALA A 170 5.44 11.17 9.40
C ALA A 170 4.65 12.46 9.09
N LEU A 171 3.50 12.67 9.72
CA LEU A 171 2.56 13.76 9.39
C LEU A 171 3.19 15.16 9.40
N PRO A 172 4.02 15.55 10.39
CA PRO A 172 4.66 16.87 10.41
C PRO A 172 5.60 17.14 9.23
N TYR A 173 6.05 16.08 8.53
CA TYR A 173 6.90 16.19 7.35
C TYR A 173 6.12 16.34 6.04
N LYS A 174 4.79 16.49 6.13
CA LYS A 174 3.90 16.80 5.01
C LYS A 174 3.98 15.77 3.86
N PRO A 175 3.68 14.49 4.12
CA PRO A 175 3.64 13.49 3.05
C PRO A 175 2.68 13.93 1.95
N LEU A 176 2.97 13.56 0.70
CA LEU A 176 2.09 13.79 -0.44
C LEU A 176 0.74 13.09 -0.24
N LEU A 177 0.77 11.84 0.23
CA LEU A 177 -0.41 11.02 0.45
C LEU A 177 -0.25 10.17 1.70
N VAL A 178 -1.33 10.07 2.46
CA VAL A 178 -1.56 9.00 3.45
C VAL A 178 -2.87 8.28 3.10
N LYS A 179 -2.91 6.95 3.33
CA LYS A 179 -4.09 6.17 2.97
C LYS A 179 -4.49 5.17 4.08
N PRO A 180 -5.07 5.58 5.19
CA PRO A 180 -5.67 4.66 6.15
C PRO A 180 -6.97 4.05 5.60
N ASN A 181 -7.33 2.87 6.08
CA ASN A 181 -8.71 2.41 6.03
C ASN A 181 -9.51 2.99 7.21
N HIS A 182 -10.83 2.77 7.24
CA HIS A 182 -11.69 3.32 8.30
C HIS A 182 -11.35 2.79 9.71
N HIS A 183 -10.88 1.54 9.83
CA HIS A 183 -10.42 0.99 11.11
C HIS A 183 -9.11 1.65 11.56
N GLU A 184 -8.12 1.76 10.67
CA GLU A 184 -6.83 2.40 10.94
C GLU A 184 -7.01 3.88 11.30
N LEU A 185 -7.97 4.58 10.66
CA LEU A 185 -8.33 5.95 11.03
C LEU A 185 -8.94 6.00 12.43
N GLY A 186 -9.86 5.07 12.75
CA GLY A 186 -10.46 4.94 14.07
C GLY A 186 -9.40 4.70 15.16
N ASP A 187 -8.48 3.77 14.92
CA ASP A 187 -7.37 3.46 15.83
C ASP A 187 -6.45 4.68 16.04
N LEU A 188 -6.20 5.45 14.99
CA LEU A 188 -5.34 6.64 15.04
C LEU A 188 -5.88 7.70 16.01
N PHE A 189 -7.21 7.88 16.04
CA PHE A 189 -7.89 8.87 16.89
C PHE A 189 -8.56 8.27 18.14
N GLY A 190 -8.51 6.95 18.32
CA GLY A 190 -9.10 6.26 19.46
C GLY A 190 -10.63 6.26 19.44
N VAL A 191 -11.26 6.17 18.27
CA VAL A 191 -12.71 6.23 18.05
C VAL A 191 -13.20 5.07 17.18
N GLN A 192 -14.49 4.76 17.26
CA GLN A 192 -15.16 3.86 16.32
C GLN A 192 -15.85 4.67 15.25
N LEU A 193 -15.64 4.29 13.98
CA LEU A 193 -16.16 4.97 12.81
C LEU A 193 -16.97 3.96 11.98
N GLU A 194 -18.28 4.16 11.91
CA GLU A 194 -19.19 3.23 11.25
C GLU A 194 -19.73 3.79 9.92
N THR A 195 -19.96 5.10 9.85
CA THR A 195 -20.54 5.76 8.69
C THR A 195 -19.56 6.72 8.02
N VAL A 196 -19.81 7.03 6.75
CA VAL A 196 -19.06 8.08 6.04
C VAL A 196 -19.11 9.42 6.78
N ALA A 197 -20.27 9.76 7.38
CA ALA A 197 -20.44 10.98 8.14
C ALA A 197 -19.51 11.03 9.36
N ASP A 198 -19.30 9.90 10.04
CA ASP A 198 -18.39 9.81 11.18
C ASP A 198 -16.91 10.03 10.76
N MET A 199 -16.55 9.63 9.55
CA MET A 199 -15.16 9.68 9.04
C MET A 199 -14.75 11.07 8.58
N ILE A 200 -15.70 11.88 8.07
CA ILE A 200 -15.40 13.20 7.51
C ILE A 200 -14.64 14.12 8.48
N PRO A 201 -15.04 14.29 9.75
CA PRO A 201 -14.31 15.12 10.68
C PRO A 201 -12.87 14.66 10.90
N TYR A 202 -12.65 13.35 11.02
CA TYR A 202 -11.33 12.78 11.29
C TYR A 202 -10.42 12.79 10.06
N GLY A 203 -10.99 12.62 8.85
CA GLY A 203 -10.24 12.80 7.61
C GLY A 203 -9.76 14.24 7.42
N LYS A 204 -10.58 15.23 7.80
CA LYS A 204 -10.19 16.65 7.81
C LYS A 204 -9.11 16.93 8.85
N LEU A 205 -9.27 16.42 10.09
CA LEU A 205 -8.24 16.53 11.13
C LEU A 205 -6.90 15.92 10.67
N LEU A 206 -6.94 14.74 10.05
CA LEU A 206 -5.73 14.10 9.54
C LEU A 206 -5.07 14.93 8.43
N LEU A 207 -5.85 15.58 7.55
CA LEU A 207 -5.34 16.49 6.54
C LEU A 207 -4.66 17.73 7.18
N GLU A 208 -5.24 18.27 8.24
CA GLU A 208 -4.69 19.43 8.99
C GLU A 208 -3.36 19.09 9.67
N GLU A 209 -3.07 17.83 10.00
CA GLU A 209 -1.81 17.38 10.58
C GLU A 209 -0.63 17.38 9.60
N GLY A 210 -0.87 17.63 8.28
CA GLY A 210 0.22 17.90 7.34
C GLY A 210 0.16 17.29 5.95
N PRO A 211 -0.45 16.12 5.72
CA PRO A 211 -0.49 15.52 4.39
C PRO A 211 -1.10 16.45 3.35
N GLN A 212 -0.63 16.34 2.09
CA GLN A 212 -1.27 17.07 0.99
C GLN A 212 -2.61 16.42 0.60
N PHE A 213 -2.66 15.10 0.63
CA PHE A 213 -3.86 14.30 0.36
C PHE A 213 -4.06 13.22 1.42
N VAL A 214 -5.32 12.97 1.77
CA VAL A 214 -5.72 11.83 2.59
C VAL A 214 -6.74 11.02 1.82
N ILE A 215 -6.52 9.72 1.67
CA ILE A 215 -7.52 8.78 1.15
C ILE A 215 -7.95 7.86 2.29
N ILE A 216 -9.25 7.74 2.53
CA ILE A 216 -9.81 6.75 3.46
C ILE A 216 -10.50 5.68 2.63
N SER A 217 -9.99 4.45 2.66
CA SER A 217 -10.58 3.33 1.93
C SER A 217 -11.75 2.71 2.72
N LEU A 218 -12.86 2.46 2.01
CA LEU A 218 -14.15 2.00 2.57
C LEU A 218 -14.54 0.61 2.03
N ALA A 219 -13.59 -0.17 1.57
CA ALA A 219 -13.82 -1.46 0.92
C ALA A 219 -14.86 -1.36 -0.22
N GLY A 220 -15.99 -2.09 -0.12
CA GLY A 220 -17.03 -2.09 -1.14
C GLY A 220 -17.76 -0.76 -1.35
N ASP A 221 -17.67 0.17 -0.41
CA ASP A 221 -18.30 1.50 -0.49
C ASP A 221 -17.41 2.54 -1.17
N GLY A 222 -16.21 2.14 -1.61
CA GLY A 222 -15.28 2.99 -2.36
C GLY A 222 -14.25 3.69 -1.47
N ALA A 223 -14.14 5.01 -1.58
CA ALA A 223 -13.17 5.77 -0.80
C ALA A 223 -13.56 7.25 -0.65
N LEU A 224 -12.97 7.89 0.35
CA LEU A 224 -12.99 9.34 0.54
C LEU A 224 -11.63 9.94 0.19
N LEU A 225 -11.63 11.08 -0.49
CA LEU A 225 -10.44 11.90 -0.72
C LEU A 225 -10.63 13.22 0.01
N PHE A 226 -9.63 13.61 0.80
CA PHE A 226 -9.52 14.93 1.43
C PHE A 226 -8.32 15.67 0.84
N SER A 227 -8.56 16.91 0.45
CA SER A 227 -7.57 17.84 -0.10
C SER A 227 -7.90 19.28 0.31
N GLN A 228 -7.02 20.22 0.02
CA GLN A 228 -7.30 21.65 0.23
C GLN A 228 -8.48 22.16 -0.62
N GLU A 229 -8.84 21.45 -1.72
CA GLU A 229 -9.94 21.82 -2.63
C GLU A 229 -11.30 21.31 -2.13
N GLY A 230 -11.31 20.41 -1.14
CA GLY A 230 -12.52 19.86 -0.54
C GLY A 230 -12.44 18.37 -0.25
N THR A 231 -13.60 17.82 0.12
CA THR A 231 -13.80 16.40 0.39
C THR A 231 -14.61 15.77 -0.72
N TYR A 232 -14.18 14.58 -1.16
CA TYR A 232 -14.81 13.86 -2.26
C TYR A 232 -15.08 12.42 -1.86
N HIS A 233 -16.22 11.89 -2.32
CA HIS A 233 -16.53 10.47 -2.22
C HIS A 233 -16.52 9.85 -3.62
N GLY A 234 -15.73 8.82 -3.80
CA GLY A 234 -15.70 7.99 -5.00
C GLY A 234 -16.31 6.63 -4.70
N GLN A 235 -17.36 6.26 -5.41
CA GLN A 235 -18.03 4.96 -5.26
C GLN A 235 -17.21 3.86 -5.92
N ALA A 236 -17.10 2.69 -5.26
CA ALA A 236 -16.49 1.52 -5.87
C ALA A 236 -17.41 0.94 -6.96
N PRO A 237 -16.85 0.47 -8.09
CA PRO A 237 -17.62 -0.28 -9.06
C PRO A 237 -18.10 -1.60 -8.46
N LYS A 238 -19.25 -2.11 -8.95
CA LYS A 238 -19.79 -3.38 -8.50
C LYS A 238 -19.01 -4.56 -9.12
N GLY A 239 -18.64 -5.52 -8.29
CA GLY A 239 -17.93 -6.72 -8.76
C GLY A 239 -17.91 -7.82 -7.70
N LYS A 240 -17.44 -9.00 -8.10
CA LYS A 240 -17.26 -10.12 -7.17
C LYS A 240 -15.87 -10.08 -6.58
N VAL A 241 -15.77 -9.81 -5.28
CA VAL A 241 -14.50 -9.86 -4.55
C VAL A 241 -13.96 -11.30 -4.56
N LYS A 242 -12.72 -11.47 -5.00
CA LYS A 242 -11.95 -12.71 -4.97
C LYS A 242 -10.85 -12.66 -3.93
N ASN A 243 -10.12 -11.55 -3.88
CA ASN A 243 -8.99 -11.37 -2.98
C ASN A 243 -8.80 -9.88 -2.64
N SER A 244 -8.89 -9.50 -1.37
CA SER A 244 -8.71 -8.10 -0.94
C SER A 244 -7.24 -7.74 -0.67
N VAL A 245 -6.33 -8.70 -0.69
CA VAL A 245 -4.90 -8.48 -0.45
C VAL A 245 -4.31 -7.62 -1.56
N GLY A 246 -3.58 -6.58 -1.19
CA GLY A 246 -2.95 -5.66 -2.13
C GLY A 246 -3.90 -4.60 -2.73
N ALA A 247 -5.22 -4.66 -2.46
CA ALA A 247 -6.15 -3.66 -2.97
C ALA A 247 -5.80 -2.24 -2.48
N GLY A 248 -5.43 -2.09 -1.21
CA GLY A 248 -4.96 -0.83 -0.65
C GLY A 248 -3.67 -0.32 -1.28
N ASP A 249 -2.71 -1.21 -1.53
CA ASP A 249 -1.44 -0.90 -2.19
C ASP A 249 -1.69 -0.47 -3.64
N SER A 250 -2.64 -1.14 -4.31
CA SER A 250 -3.09 -0.79 -5.67
C SER A 250 -3.74 0.59 -5.71
N MET A 251 -4.49 0.97 -4.67
CA MET A 251 -5.02 2.33 -4.55
C MET A 251 -3.90 3.38 -4.45
N VAL A 252 -2.87 3.12 -3.63
CA VAL A 252 -1.69 3.99 -3.54
C VAL A 252 -1.03 4.14 -4.91
N ALA A 253 -0.78 3.02 -5.60
CA ALA A 253 -0.16 3.00 -6.92
C ALA A 253 -0.98 3.79 -7.96
N GLY A 254 -2.29 3.56 -8.01
CA GLY A 254 -3.19 4.26 -8.93
C GLY A 254 -3.19 5.78 -8.71
N PHE A 255 -3.24 6.21 -7.43
CA PHE A 255 -3.15 7.63 -7.09
C PHE A 255 -1.79 8.23 -7.46
N VAL A 256 -0.72 7.65 -6.95
CA VAL A 256 0.65 8.16 -7.11
C VAL A 256 1.05 8.19 -8.58
N GLY A 257 0.79 7.11 -9.30
CA GLY A 257 1.13 7.01 -10.71
C GLY A 257 0.42 8.04 -11.56
N THR A 258 -0.90 8.16 -11.41
CA THR A 258 -1.69 9.12 -12.18
C THR A 258 -1.36 10.56 -11.77
N TYR A 259 -1.25 10.83 -10.46
CA TYR A 259 -0.92 12.17 -9.97
C TYR A 259 0.46 12.65 -10.46
N SER A 260 1.46 11.76 -10.50
CA SER A 260 2.78 12.11 -11.00
C SER A 260 2.79 12.58 -12.46
N GLN A 261 1.86 12.08 -13.27
CA GLN A 261 1.73 12.41 -14.69
C GLN A 261 0.82 13.61 -14.96
N THR A 262 -0.29 13.72 -14.21
CA THR A 262 -1.38 14.65 -14.56
C THR A 262 -1.47 15.84 -13.62
N GLN A 263 -0.93 15.76 -12.43
CA GLN A 263 -1.11 16.71 -11.33
C GLN A 263 -2.59 16.98 -11.01
N ASN A 264 -3.49 16.07 -11.42
CA ASN A 264 -4.93 16.16 -11.17
C ASN A 264 -5.35 15.18 -10.06
N PRO A 265 -5.69 15.66 -8.86
CA PRO A 265 -6.02 14.79 -7.73
C PRO A 265 -7.31 13.98 -7.92
N LEU A 266 -8.29 14.51 -8.67
CA LEU A 266 -9.55 13.79 -8.89
C LEU A 266 -9.37 12.65 -9.90
N GLU A 267 -8.57 12.87 -10.95
CA GLU A 267 -8.20 11.82 -11.89
C GLU A 267 -7.37 10.74 -11.19
N ALA A 268 -6.38 11.14 -10.38
CA ALA A 268 -5.58 10.23 -9.57
C ALA A 268 -6.43 9.43 -8.58
N PHE A 269 -7.41 10.06 -7.97
CA PHE A 269 -8.35 9.41 -7.06
C PHE A 269 -9.25 8.39 -7.80
N LYS A 270 -9.68 8.71 -9.01
CA LYS A 270 -10.43 7.78 -9.87
C LYS A 270 -9.62 6.53 -10.19
N PHE A 271 -8.36 6.69 -10.62
CA PHE A 271 -7.44 5.58 -10.87
C PHE A 271 -7.12 4.79 -9.59
N SER A 272 -7.00 5.47 -8.44
CA SER A 272 -6.86 4.82 -7.13
C SER A 272 -7.96 3.80 -6.88
N ILE A 273 -9.23 4.21 -7.03
CA ILE A 273 -10.38 3.33 -6.82
C ILE A 273 -10.40 2.21 -7.87
N ALA A 274 -10.12 2.51 -9.15
CA ALA A 274 -10.07 1.51 -10.21
C ALA A 274 -9.04 0.41 -9.93
N CYS A 275 -7.81 0.79 -9.58
CA CYS A 275 -6.73 -0.15 -9.24
C CYS A 275 -7.07 -1.03 -8.03
N GLY A 276 -7.59 -0.41 -6.95
CA GLY A 276 -8.00 -1.14 -5.76
C GLY A 276 -9.13 -2.12 -6.02
N SER A 277 -10.16 -1.69 -6.74
CA SER A 277 -11.32 -2.53 -7.07
C SER A 277 -10.96 -3.66 -8.05
N ALA A 278 -10.19 -3.37 -9.09
CA ALA A 278 -9.72 -4.38 -10.04
C ALA A 278 -8.86 -5.45 -9.35
N THR A 279 -7.99 -5.04 -8.41
CA THR A 279 -7.21 -5.99 -7.59
C THR A 279 -8.14 -6.83 -6.71
N ALA A 280 -9.13 -6.23 -6.05
CA ALA A 280 -10.09 -6.98 -5.23
C ALA A 280 -10.90 -8.02 -6.04
N PHE A 281 -11.10 -7.80 -7.33
CA PHE A 281 -11.80 -8.71 -8.24
C PHE A 281 -10.90 -9.73 -8.93
N SER A 282 -9.60 -9.70 -8.68
CA SER A 282 -8.57 -10.58 -9.26
C SER A 282 -8.05 -11.61 -8.25
N ASP A 283 -7.42 -12.68 -8.73
CA ASP A 283 -6.77 -13.67 -7.86
C ASP A 283 -5.41 -13.18 -7.34
N ASP A 284 -4.71 -12.35 -8.10
CA ASP A 284 -3.49 -11.59 -7.77
C ASP A 284 -3.77 -10.10 -8.01
N LEU A 285 -2.74 -9.27 -8.09
CA LEU A 285 -2.87 -7.86 -8.43
C LEU A 285 -3.51 -7.67 -9.83
N ALA A 286 -4.24 -6.57 -9.98
CA ALA A 286 -4.94 -6.24 -11.22
C ALA A 286 -4.00 -6.13 -12.42
N LYS A 287 -4.53 -6.45 -13.61
CA LYS A 287 -3.88 -6.17 -14.89
C LYS A 287 -4.47 -4.90 -15.50
N ARG A 288 -3.68 -4.24 -16.37
CA ARG A 288 -4.10 -2.99 -17.03
C ARG A 288 -5.51 -3.05 -17.64
N PRO A 289 -5.91 -4.08 -18.42
CA PRO A 289 -7.25 -4.15 -19.00
C PRO A 289 -8.37 -4.18 -17.95
N ASP A 290 -8.14 -4.85 -16.80
CA ASP A 290 -9.12 -4.93 -15.71
C ASP A 290 -9.31 -3.56 -15.04
N ILE A 291 -8.22 -2.79 -14.88
CA ILE A 291 -8.25 -1.43 -14.34
C ILE A 291 -9.02 -0.50 -15.28
N ASP A 292 -8.68 -0.51 -16.57
CA ASP A 292 -9.28 0.37 -17.58
C ASP A 292 -10.77 0.12 -17.74
N ALA A 293 -11.20 -1.14 -17.63
CA ALA A 293 -12.62 -1.52 -17.72
C ALA A 293 -13.50 -0.92 -16.62
N LEU A 294 -12.93 -0.63 -15.45
CA LEU A 294 -13.69 -0.08 -14.31
C LEU A 294 -13.74 1.44 -14.27
N LEU A 295 -12.90 2.15 -15.04
CA LEU A 295 -12.80 3.60 -14.97
C LEU A 295 -14.13 4.30 -15.31
N SER A 296 -14.92 3.79 -16.26
CA SER A 296 -16.21 4.39 -16.64
C SER A 296 -17.26 4.32 -15.54
N ASP A 297 -17.17 3.34 -14.66
CA ASP A 297 -18.18 3.06 -13.63
C ASP A 297 -17.94 3.87 -12.34
N ILE A 298 -16.75 4.46 -12.19
CA ILE A 298 -16.39 5.22 -11.01
C ILE A 298 -16.90 6.66 -11.11
N GLN A 299 -17.78 7.03 -10.19
CA GLN A 299 -18.29 8.38 -10.02
C GLN A 299 -17.69 9.02 -8.79
N ILE A 300 -17.22 10.26 -8.94
CA ILE A 300 -16.69 11.07 -7.83
C ILE A 300 -17.66 12.21 -7.58
N LYS A 301 -18.08 12.37 -6.33
CA LYS A 301 -18.96 13.47 -5.89
C LYS A 301 -18.25 14.29 -4.84
N LYS A 302 -18.34 15.62 -4.93
CA LYS A 302 -17.90 16.52 -3.87
C LYS A 302 -18.91 16.46 -2.73
N ILE A 303 -18.42 16.32 -1.49
CA ILE A 303 -19.23 16.24 -0.27
C ILE A 303 -18.77 17.35 0.68
N ASP A 304 -19.28 18.56 0.46
CA ASP A 304 -18.98 19.72 1.31
C ASP A 304 -20.08 19.87 2.37
N GLY A 305 -19.78 19.46 3.61
CA GLY A 305 -20.68 19.60 4.77
C GLY A 305 -21.60 18.40 4.98
N VAL A 306 -22.13 18.30 6.19
CA VAL A 306 -23.08 17.26 6.61
C VAL A 306 -24.39 17.45 5.86
N GLU A 307 -24.52 16.95 4.63
CA GLU A 307 -25.80 16.53 4.13
C GLU A 307 -26.06 15.16 4.75
N THR A 308 -26.99 15.12 5.68
CA THR A 308 -27.56 13.88 6.21
C THR A 308 -28.00 13.04 5.02
N TYR A 309 -27.28 11.95 4.75
CA TYR A 309 -27.79 10.90 3.88
C TYR A 309 -28.98 10.28 4.58
N GLU A 310 -30.19 10.78 4.31
CA GLU A 310 -31.41 10.03 4.54
C GLU A 310 -31.41 8.88 3.52
N ASP A 311 -31.55 7.67 4.05
CA ASP A 311 -31.67 6.43 3.29
C ASP A 311 -32.69 6.56 2.16
N GLN A 312 -32.28 6.29 0.93
CA GLN A 312 -33.17 5.97 -0.19
C GLN A 312 -32.99 4.53 -0.63
#